data_6886458cbca627d23673874d9f74f145
#
_entry.id   6886458cbca627d23673874d9f74f145
#
_cell.length_a   1.000
_cell.length_b   1.000
_cell.length_c   1.000
_cell.angle_alpha   90.00
_cell.angle_beta   90.00
_cell.angle_gamma   90.00
#
_symmetry.space_group_name_H-M   'P 1'
#
loop_
_entity.id
_entity.type
_entity.pdbx_description
1 polymer ?
#
loop_
_entity_poly.entity_id
_entity_poly.type
_entity_poly.pdbx_seq_one_letter_code
_entity_poly.pdbx_strand_id
1 'polypeptide(L)'
;MKNTLLGIFSIFCVQLFAQNQPPAILNVSSAQNAKTVTYNFTLEDDENDVCTVELHVFKKSGSGFEPLTVNGITGDIGNNISTGTKAISVPLPSDGEYRINIVAYDGHSFDLQAIVDRVDTLHLYSDLKWLEGTRHRTAGAAKLKAVQDIIESLFTSLHYEPSIHTAKFGDYQLKNYIADHYGASSPGRILINDAHYDCVPFGPGADDNATGVAGMMEISRIIADYHFRKSIRFIGFDVEEDGLIGSKAYVGQGGLSVKDTIEGVLNFEMIGYYSDKPNSQTLPNGFNLLFPAQSAAIAADSYKGNFITNVRNSNSKGISDAFEKSATTYVPELKVVTLEVPGNGALTPDLLRSDHASFWTAGKPALMLTDGANFRNKNYHTANDRVDSLNMWFMGNVVKASIGALLEEANIIHGDVYSSDLQVLTAVDQLPGISVEIFPNPMNEILHITSQNAGNCTVDIQTLSGELIFNKKYDSEASGKIEIGTSKWPAATYLVKFETEQGTILRKIVKN
;
A
#
# COMPACT_ATOMS: atom_id res chain seq x y z
N MET A 1 -70.36 -32.42 9.85
CA MET A 1 -69.28 -32.10 10.80
C MET A 1 -68.12 -31.51 9.98
N LYS A 2 -67.97 -30.21 10.04
CA LYS A 2 -66.90 -29.48 9.35
C LYS A 2 -65.71 -29.26 10.36
N ASN A 3 -64.57 -29.87 10.16
CA ASN A 3 -63.37 -29.63 10.95
C ASN A 3 -62.61 -28.43 10.33
N THR A 4 -62.61 -27.37 11.06
CA THR A 4 -61.78 -26.16 10.73
C THR A 4 -60.40 -26.38 11.34
N LEU A 5 -59.37 -26.53 10.49
CA LEU A 5 -57.97 -26.57 10.91
C LEU A 5 -57.50 -25.13 11.09
N LEU A 6 -57.20 -24.72 12.31
CA LEU A 6 -56.56 -23.45 12.61
C LEU A 6 -55.03 -23.64 12.40
N GLY A 7 -54.49 -23.09 11.33
CA GLY A 7 -53.06 -23.01 11.13
C GLY A 7 -52.46 -21.88 11.98
N ILE A 8 -51.61 -22.22 12.94
CA ILE A 8 -50.80 -21.26 13.69
C ILE A 8 -49.61 -20.88 12.80
N PHE A 9 -49.66 -19.69 12.23
CA PHE A 9 -48.50 -19.06 11.58
C PHE A 9 -47.61 -18.47 12.69
N SER A 10 -46.50 -19.15 13.03
CA SER A 10 -45.43 -18.56 13.83
C SER A 10 -44.66 -17.58 12.96
N ILE A 11 -44.89 -16.31 13.18
CA ILE A 11 -44.05 -15.24 12.63
C ILE A 11 -42.72 -15.30 13.40
N PHE A 12 -41.70 -15.89 12.78
CA PHE A 12 -40.31 -15.70 13.22
C PHE A 12 -39.94 -14.25 12.90
N CYS A 13 -40.03 -13.40 13.92
CA CYS A 13 -39.36 -12.11 13.88
C CYS A 13 -37.84 -12.37 13.90
N VAL A 14 -37.20 -12.39 12.75
CA VAL A 14 -35.74 -12.26 12.67
C VAL A 14 -35.48 -10.85 13.13
N GLN A 15 -35.02 -10.68 14.36
CA GLN A 15 -34.38 -9.42 14.77
C GLN A 15 -33.09 -9.35 13.95
N LEU A 16 -33.10 -8.57 12.89
CA LEU A 16 -31.89 -8.02 12.31
C LEU A 16 -31.30 -7.09 13.40
N PHE A 17 -30.36 -7.62 14.16
CA PHE A 17 -29.48 -6.73 14.90
C PHE A 17 -28.76 -5.89 13.85
N ALA A 18 -28.94 -4.58 13.89
CA ALA A 18 -28.15 -3.69 13.09
C ALA A 18 -26.68 -4.00 13.42
N GLN A 19 -25.88 -4.31 12.42
CA GLN A 19 -24.46 -4.54 12.60
C GLN A 19 -23.87 -3.20 12.97
N ASN A 20 -23.11 -3.13 14.07
CA ASN A 20 -22.44 -1.90 14.49
C ASN A 20 -21.63 -1.32 13.31
N GLN A 21 -21.82 -0.02 13.06
CA GLN A 21 -21.09 0.69 12.04
C GLN A 21 -19.85 1.34 12.68
N PRO A 22 -18.70 1.38 11.99
CA PRO A 22 -17.54 2.07 12.52
C PRO A 22 -17.83 3.57 12.61
N PRO A 23 -17.24 4.29 13.60
CA PRO A 23 -17.35 5.73 13.67
C PRO A 23 -16.75 6.41 12.44
N ALA A 24 -17.28 7.59 12.08
CA ALA A 24 -16.83 8.37 10.94
C ALA A 24 -16.26 9.72 11.37
N ILE A 25 -15.16 10.14 10.74
CA ILE A 25 -14.50 11.45 10.92
C ILE A 25 -14.90 12.35 9.75
N LEU A 26 -15.83 13.27 9.96
CA LEU A 26 -16.43 14.07 8.90
C LEU A 26 -16.15 15.57 9.08
N ASN A 27 -16.38 16.34 8.00
CA ASN A 27 -16.33 17.80 8.01
C ASN A 27 -15.02 18.36 8.58
N VAL A 28 -13.89 17.73 8.28
CA VAL A 28 -12.60 18.12 8.84
C VAL A 28 -12.14 19.45 8.26
N SER A 29 -11.73 20.33 9.13
CA SER A 29 -11.07 21.59 8.78
C SER A 29 -9.85 21.81 9.66
N SER A 30 -8.84 22.50 9.17
CA SER A 30 -7.65 22.82 9.95
C SER A 30 -7.35 24.31 9.89
N ALA A 31 -6.83 24.83 10.99
CA ALA A 31 -6.34 26.21 11.10
C ALA A 31 -4.97 26.21 11.77
N GLN A 32 -4.02 26.93 11.17
CA GLN A 32 -2.67 27.09 11.72
C GLN A 32 -2.53 28.45 12.39
N ASN A 33 -2.00 28.43 13.61
CA ASN A 33 -1.55 29.63 14.32
C ASN A 33 -0.12 29.38 14.81
N ALA A 34 0.85 30.08 14.21
CA ALA A 34 2.27 29.83 14.37
C ALA A 34 2.59 28.33 14.11
N LYS A 35 3.11 27.62 15.11
CA LYS A 35 3.43 26.18 15.01
C LYS A 35 2.31 25.28 15.52
N THR A 36 1.19 25.82 15.97
CA THR A 36 0.05 25.02 16.43
C THR A 36 -0.96 24.89 15.30
N VAL A 37 -1.32 23.66 14.97
CA VAL A 37 -2.39 23.34 14.03
C VAL A 37 -3.57 22.82 14.82
N THR A 38 -4.74 23.41 14.63
CA THR A 38 -5.98 22.94 15.23
C THR A 38 -6.86 22.31 14.16
N TYR A 39 -7.23 21.05 14.36
CA TYR A 39 -8.21 20.34 13.56
C TYR A 39 -9.58 20.43 14.24
N ASN A 40 -10.60 20.81 13.48
CA ASN A 40 -12.00 20.70 13.90
C ASN A 40 -12.68 19.67 12.99
N PHE A 41 -13.45 18.77 13.56
CA PHE A 41 -14.14 17.71 12.83
C PHE A 41 -15.43 17.31 13.53
N THR A 42 -16.28 16.57 12.84
CA THR A 42 -17.43 15.90 13.41
C THR A 42 -17.11 14.43 13.57
N LEU A 43 -17.25 13.91 14.77
CA LEU A 43 -17.19 12.47 15.05
C LEU A 43 -18.63 11.96 15.08
N GLU A 44 -18.98 11.10 14.13
CA GLU A 44 -20.30 10.45 14.05
C GLU A 44 -20.15 8.96 14.31
N ASP A 45 -21.17 8.40 14.96
CA ASP A 45 -21.34 7.00 15.25
C ASP A 45 -22.84 6.73 15.33
N ASP A 46 -23.35 5.84 14.52
CA ASP A 46 -24.79 5.61 14.36
C ASP A 46 -25.45 5.08 15.65
N GLU A 47 -24.69 4.31 16.43
CA GLU A 47 -25.10 3.76 17.71
C GLU A 47 -24.86 4.72 18.88
N ASN A 48 -24.16 5.85 18.64
CA ASN A 48 -23.70 6.82 19.61
C ASN A 48 -22.75 6.23 20.67
N ASP A 49 -21.94 5.28 20.28
CA ASP A 49 -20.94 4.71 21.16
C ASP A 49 -19.81 5.72 21.44
N VAL A 50 -19.14 5.52 22.58
CA VAL A 50 -17.96 6.31 22.89
C VAL A 50 -16.75 5.76 22.14
N CYS A 51 -16.03 6.66 21.51
CA CYS A 51 -14.88 6.30 20.68
C CYS A 51 -13.56 6.50 21.40
N THR A 52 -12.54 5.85 20.90
CA THR A 52 -11.14 6.21 21.12
C THR A 52 -10.66 7.02 19.93
N VAL A 53 -10.04 8.17 20.19
CA VAL A 53 -9.43 9.01 19.15
C VAL A 53 -7.92 9.05 19.36
N GLU A 54 -7.17 8.62 18.36
CA GLU A 54 -5.71 8.67 18.34
C GLU A 54 -5.24 9.71 17.32
N LEU A 55 -4.04 10.25 17.54
CA LEU A 55 -3.40 11.16 16.60
C LEU A 55 -1.96 10.72 16.37
N HIS A 56 -1.60 10.56 15.11
CA HIS A 56 -0.25 10.20 14.69
C HIS A 56 0.34 11.32 13.83
N VAL A 57 1.53 11.76 14.18
CA VAL A 57 2.24 12.84 13.49
C VAL A 57 3.47 12.26 12.82
N PHE A 58 3.65 12.63 11.57
CA PHE A 58 4.84 12.28 10.80
C PHE A 58 5.46 13.55 10.23
N LYS A 59 6.78 13.59 10.19
CA LYS A 59 7.53 14.67 9.56
C LYS A 59 8.21 14.17 8.31
N LYS A 60 8.15 14.94 7.24
CA LYS A 60 8.84 14.61 5.98
C LYS A 60 10.35 14.60 6.18
N SER A 61 10.99 13.55 5.72
CA SER A 61 12.44 13.35 5.77
C SER A 61 12.88 12.67 4.47
N GLY A 62 13.52 13.44 3.59
CA GLY A 62 13.81 12.99 2.23
C GLY A 62 12.53 12.79 1.40
N SER A 63 12.35 11.63 0.80
CA SER A 63 11.17 11.29 0.00
C SER A 63 10.00 10.72 0.81
N GLY A 64 10.15 10.48 2.12
CA GLY A 64 9.13 9.82 2.96
C GLY A 64 8.79 10.60 4.23
N PHE A 65 7.82 10.08 4.97
CA PHE A 65 7.38 10.59 6.26
C PHE A 65 7.85 9.68 7.39
N GLU A 66 8.41 10.27 8.45
CA GLU A 66 8.88 9.55 9.65
C GLU A 66 8.02 9.87 10.86
N PRO A 67 7.72 8.87 11.72
CA PRO A 67 6.97 9.11 12.93
C PRO A 67 7.63 10.17 13.80
N LEU A 68 6.83 11.08 14.32
CA LEU A 68 7.26 12.15 15.19
C LEU A 68 6.45 12.17 16.48
N THR A 69 7.13 12.01 17.62
CA THR A 69 6.47 12.23 18.92
C THR A 69 6.29 13.72 19.16
N VAL A 70 5.06 14.14 19.35
CA VAL A 70 4.71 15.53 19.67
C VAL A 70 4.13 15.59 21.09
N ASN A 71 4.71 16.45 21.93
CA ASN A 71 4.23 16.69 23.29
C ASN A 71 3.26 17.89 23.30
N GLY A 72 2.31 17.90 24.26
CA GLY A 72 1.40 19.02 24.44
C GLY A 72 0.21 19.05 23.46
N ILE A 73 -0.12 17.93 22.83
CA ILE A 73 -1.38 17.76 22.09
C ILE A 73 -2.53 17.90 23.09
N THR A 74 -3.57 18.67 22.72
CA THR A 74 -4.73 18.93 23.57
C THR A 74 -6.02 18.81 22.76
N GLY A 75 -7.15 18.64 23.46
CA GLY A 75 -8.48 18.56 22.86
C GLY A 75 -9.10 17.17 22.98
N ASP A 76 -9.94 16.81 22.02
CA ASP A 76 -10.74 15.59 22.01
C ASP A 76 -9.90 14.40 21.49
N ILE A 77 -8.98 13.91 22.34
CA ILE A 77 -8.04 12.81 22.08
C ILE A 77 -8.02 11.86 23.28
N GLY A 78 -7.80 10.58 23.00
CA GLY A 78 -7.79 9.51 24.01
C GLY A 78 -9.07 8.69 24.02
N ASN A 79 -9.38 8.07 25.14
CA ASN A 79 -10.53 7.18 25.29
C ASN A 79 -11.79 7.96 25.72
N ASN A 80 -12.97 7.34 25.51
CA ASN A 80 -14.28 7.85 25.92
C ASN A 80 -14.65 9.23 25.28
N ILE A 81 -14.31 9.41 24.03
CA ILE A 81 -14.71 10.58 23.27
C ILE A 81 -16.13 10.36 22.74
N SER A 82 -17.08 11.20 23.14
CA SER A 82 -18.46 11.14 22.65
C SER A 82 -18.55 11.65 21.20
N THR A 83 -19.61 11.32 20.50
CA THR A 83 -19.95 11.88 19.16
C THR A 83 -20.15 13.39 19.18
N GLY A 84 -20.22 14.04 18.02
CA GLY A 84 -20.43 15.47 17.82
C GLY A 84 -19.18 16.23 17.40
N THR A 85 -19.23 17.57 17.47
CA THR A 85 -18.10 18.44 17.07
C THR A 85 -16.91 18.28 18.01
N LYS A 86 -15.74 18.11 17.44
CA LYS A 86 -14.46 17.85 18.11
C LYS A 86 -13.38 18.80 17.67
N ALA A 87 -12.38 19.00 18.53
CA ALA A 87 -11.20 19.78 18.20
C ALA A 87 -9.94 19.17 18.80
N ILE A 88 -8.86 19.10 18.01
CA ILE A 88 -7.54 18.66 18.46
C ILE A 88 -6.51 19.72 18.07
N SER A 89 -5.71 20.17 19.02
CA SER A 89 -4.61 21.12 18.79
C SER A 89 -3.26 20.45 18.92
N VAL A 90 -2.42 20.60 17.90
CA VAL A 90 -1.14 19.92 17.73
C VAL A 90 -0.03 20.97 17.66
N PRO A 91 0.81 21.12 18.70
CA PRO A 91 1.96 22.03 18.68
C PRO A 91 3.14 21.36 17.96
N LEU A 92 3.39 21.72 16.71
CA LEU A 92 4.48 21.17 15.91
C LEU A 92 5.82 21.81 16.28
N PRO A 93 6.92 21.05 16.38
CA PRO A 93 8.17 21.55 16.98
C PRO A 93 8.95 22.50 16.05
N SER A 94 8.78 22.42 14.75
CA SER A 94 9.57 23.19 13.77
C SER A 94 8.78 23.41 12.48
N ASP A 95 9.29 24.25 11.61
CA ASP A 95 8.81 24.35 10.24
C ASP A 95 9.12 23.05 9.47
N GLY A 96 8.31 22.76 8.47
CA GLY A 96 8.47 21.60 7.62
C GLY A 96 7.16 21.05 7.08
N GLU A 97 7.26 19.96 6.33
CA GLU A 97 6.10 19.21 5.85
C GLU A 97 5.77 18.11 6.86
N TYR A 98 4.49 17.97 7.15
CA TYR A 98 3.96 17.01 8.11
C TYR A 98 2.77 16.26 7.52
N ARG A 99 2.64 15.01 7.92
CA ARG A 99 1.40 14.22 7.75
C ARG A 99 0.79 14.00 9.13
N ILE A 100 -0.51 14.27 9.24
CA ILE A 100 -1.28 14.09 10.47
C ILE A 100 -2.38 13.08 10.17
N ASN A 101 -2.41 12.00 10.94
CA ASN A 101 -3.48 11.01 10.89
C ASN A 101 -4.29 11.08 12.18
N ILE A 102 -5.60 11.27 12.04
CA ILE A 102 -6.59 11.16 13.13
C ILE A 102 -7.28 9.81 12.92
N VAL A 103 -7.27 8.97 13.95
CA VAL A 103 -7.87 7.63 13.94
C VAL A 103 -8.98 7.60 14.96
N ALA A 104 -10.16 7.13 14.59
CA ALA A 104 -11.29 6.95 15.49
C ALA A 104 -11.83 5.53 15.42
N TYR A 105 -12.08 4.89 16.56
CA TYR A 105 -12.70 3.57 16.66
C TYR A 105 -13.50 3.45 17.97
N ASP A 106 -14.54 2.63 17.98
CA ASP A 106 -15.51 2.47 19.07
C ASP A 106 -15.29 1.20 19.91
N GLY A 107 -14.30 0.38 19.55
CA GLY A 107 -14.00 -0.89 20.20
C GLY A 107 -14.75 -2.10 19.64
N HIS A 108 -15.65 -1.92 18.67
CA HIS A 108 -16.24 -3.02 17.92
C HIS A 108 -15.32 -3.45 16.78
N SER A 109 -15.38 -4.75 16.47
CA SER A 109 -14.53 -5.33 15.43
C SER A 109 -15.34 -5.66 14.19
N PHE A 110 -14.76 -5.39 13.02
CA PHE A 110 -15.29 -5.88 11.76
C PHE A 110 -15.38 -7.40 11.76
N ASP A 111 -16.38 -7.95 11.09
CA ASP A 111 -16.43 -9.36 10.75
C ASP A 111 -15.37 -9.63 9.64
N LEU A 112 -14.22 -10.15 10.03
CA LEU A 112 -13.14 -10.44 9.09
C LEU A 112 -13.52 -11.53 8.10
N GLN A 113 -14.39 -12.48 8.47
CA GLN A 113 -14.90 -13.47 7.54
C GLN A 113 -15.69 -12.81 6.41
N ALA A 114 -16.53 -11.83 6.74
CA ALA A 114 -17.31 -11.10 5.74
C ALA A 114 -16.40 -10.34 4.76
N ILE A 115 -15.25 -9.80 5.23
CA ILE A 115 -14.26 -9.14 4.37
C ILE A 115 -13.59 -10.16 3.45
N VAL A 116 -13.13 -11.28 4.00
CA VAL A 116 -12.51 -12.38 3.25
C VAL A 116 -13.45 -12.93 2.18
N ASP A 117 -14.74 -13.04 2.49
CA ASP A 117 -15.76 -13.56 1.57
C ASP A 117 -16.14 -12.59 0.43
N ARG A 118 -15.60 -11.36 0.43
CA ARG A 118 -15.74 -10.43 -0.71
C ARG A 118 -14.97 -10.87 -1.95
N VAL A 119 -14.07 -11.85 -1.87
CA VAL A 119 -13.35 -12.37 -3.05
C VAL A 119 -14.34 -12.88 -4.10
N ASP A 120 -14.32 -12.22 -5.26
CA ASP A 120 -15.20 -12.55 -6.38
C ASP A 120 -14.45 -13.36 -7.45
N THR A 121 -14.79 -14.64 -7.54
CA THR A 121 -14.22 -15.55 -8.54
C THR A 121 -14.56 -15.17 -9.99
N LEU A 122 -15.60 -14.38 -10.22
CA LEU A 122 -15.92 -13.83 -11.55
C LEU A 122 -14.98 -12.69 -11.92
N HIS A 123 -14.60 -11.84 -10.95
CA HIS A 123 -13.56 -10.85 -11.16
C HIS A 123 -12.22 -11.53 -11.47
N LEU A 124 -11.82 -12.52 -10.66
CA LEU A 124 -10.59 -13.29 -10.92
C LEU A 124 -10.58 -13.90 -12.32
N TYR A 125 -11.67 -14.52 -12.73
CA TYR A 125 -11.80 -15.10 -14.08
C TYR A 125 -11.71 -14.02 -15.17
N SER A 126 -12.38 -12.89 -15.00
CA SER A 126 -12.37 -11.79 -15.95
C SER A 126 -10.97 -11.20 -16.10
N ASP A 127 -10.27 -10.96 -14.99
CA ASP A 127 -8.89 -10.48 -14.99
C ASP A 127 -7.95 -11.47 -15.68
N LEU A 128 -8.08 -12.77 -15.38
CA LEU A 128 -7.29 -13.81 -16.04
C LEU A 128 -7.53 -13.85 -17.54
N LYS A 129 -8.78 -13.79 -17.99
CA LYS A 129 -9.10 -13.76 -19.43
C LYS A 129 -8.50 -12.53 -20.12
N TRP A 130 -8.43 -11.42 -19.42
CA TRP A 130 -7.79 -10.22 -19.93
C TRP A 130 -6.26 -10.31 -19.86
N LEU A 131 -5.69 -10.87 -18.79
CA LEU A 131 -4.25 -11.03 -18.62
C LEU A 131 -3.65 -12.10 -19.55
N GLU A 132 -4.39 -13.16 -19.89
CA GLU A 132 -3.95 -14.24 -20.78
C GLU A 132 -3.39 -13.70 -22.09
N GLY A 133 -2.19 -14.13 -22.47
CA GLY A 133 -1.49 -13.71 -23.68
C GLY A 133 -0.02 -13.41 -23.41
N THR A 134 0.81 -13.55 -24.43
CA THR A 134 2.26 -13.41 -24.26
C THR A 134 2.64 -12.03 -23.76
N ARG A 135 3.13 -11.95 -22.54
CA ARG A 135 3.57 -10.75 -21.82
C ARG A 135 5.08 -10.73 -21.71
N HIS A 136 5.76 -10.62 -22.84
CA HIS A 136 7.21 -10.70 -22.89
C HIS A 136 7.79 -9.48 -23.61
N ARG A 137 8.91 -8.94 -23.11
CA ARG A 137 9.53 -7.68 -23.57
C ARG A 137 9.81 -7.62 -25.09
N THR A 138 10.01 -8.78 -25.75
CA THR A 138 10.25 -8.86 -27.20
C THR A 138 9.12 -9.57 -27.93
N ALA A 139 8.70 -10.75 -27.47
CA ALA A 139 7.71 -11.57 -28.17
C ALA A 139 6.26 -11.07 -28.01
N GLY A 140 5.98 -10.30 -26.97
CA GLY A 140 4.64 -9.83 -26.63
C GLY A 140 4.64 -8.42 -26.04
N ALA A 141 5.51 -7.52 -26.51
CA ALA A 141 5.70 -6.18 -25.95
C ALA A 141 4.42 -5.35 -25.85
N ALA A 142 3.51 -5.47 -26.83
CA ALA A 142 2.23 -4.74 -26.79
C ALA A 142 1.31 -5.26 -25.68
N LYS A 143 1.25 -6.57 -25.44
CA LYS A 143 0.46 -7.15 -24.35
C LYS A 143 1.10 -6.84 -23.01
N LEU A 144 2.42 -6.95 -22.90
CA LEU A 144 3.17 -6.55 -21.71
C LEU A 144 2.86 -5.10 -21.32
N LYS A 145 2.93 -4.17 -22.28
CA LYS A 145 2.59 -2.76 -22.04
C LYS A 145 1.13 -2.59 -21.59
N ALA A 146 0.18 -3.29 -22.19
CA ALA A 146 -1.22 -3.22 -21.81
C ALA A 146 -1.42 -3.73 -20.35
N VAL A 147 -0.70 -4.78 -19.93
CA VAL A 147 -0.74 -5.26 -18.54
C VAL A 147 -0.13 -4.25 -17.58
N GLN A 148 0.97 -3.62 -17.94
CA GLN A 148 1.56 -2.52 -17.17
C GLN A 148 0.55 -1.38 -16.96
N ASP A 149 -0.16 -0.98 -18.03
CA ASP A 149 -1.13 0.11 -17.97
C ASP A 149 -2.34 -0.23 -17.09
N ILE A 150 -2.82 -1.49 -17.09
CA ILE A 150 -3.96 -1.87 -16.26
C ILE A 150 -3.59 -1.94 -14.78
N ILE A 151 -2.39 -2.43 -14.45
CA ILE A 151 -1.90 -2.46 -13.05
C ILE A 151 -1.80 -1.02 -12.51
N GLU A 152 -1.16 -0.12 -13.26
CA GLU A 152 -1.02 1.28 -12.87
C GLU A 152 -2.38 1.98 -12.74
N SER A 153 -3.28 1.75 -13.71
CA SER A 153 -4.63 2.33 -13.70
C SER A 153 -5.47 1.82 -12.54
N LEU A 154 -5.39 0.53 -12.22
CA LEU A 154 -6.09 -0.04 -11.08
C LEU A 154 -5.61 0.62 -9.78
N PHE A 155 -4.32 0.63 -9.51
CA PHE A 155 -3.77 1.22 -8.29
C PHE A 155 -4.14 2.70 -8.15
N THR A 156 -4.09 3.45 -9.25
CA THR A 156 -4.53 4.85 -9.28
C THR A 156 -6.02 4.98 -8.95
N SER A 157 -6.88 4.12 -9.51
CA SER A 157 -8.33 4.15 -9.28
C SER A 157 -8.73 3.80 -7.85
N LEU A 158 -7.89 3.03 -7.15
CA LEU A 158 -8.06 2.66 -5.75
C LEU A 158 -7.44 3.68 -4.78
N HIS A 159 -6.99 4.82 -5.29
CA HIS A 159 -6.37 5.90 -4.51
C HIS A 159 -5.10 5.50 -3.74
N TYR A 160 -4.43 4.42 -4.17
CA TYR A 160 -3.08 4.14 -3.71
C TYR A 160 -2.10 5.17 -4.27
N GLU A 161 -0.94 5.30 -3.64
CA GLU A 161 0.14 6.11 -4.20
C GLU A 161 1.02 5.22 -5.11
N PRO A 162 0.74 5.14 -6.44
CA PRO A 162 1.51 4.29 -7.33
C PRO A 162 2.88 4.90 -7.61
N SER A 163 3.88 4.06 -7.66
CA SER A 163 5.23 4.41 -8.06
C SER A 163 5.83 3.33 -8.97
N ILE A 164 6.84 3.69 -9.74
CA ILE A 164 7.51 2.77 -10.65
C ILE A 164 8.99 2.69 -10.27
N HIS A 165 9.44 1.53 -9.83
CA HIS A 165 10.85 1.24 -9.70
C HIS A 165 11.39 0.77 -11.04
N THR A 166 12.48 1.38 -11.53
CA THR A 166 13.07 1.06 -12.84
C THR A 166 14.52 0.62 -12.69
N ALA A 167 14.91 -0.36 -13.49
CA ALA A 167 16.31 -0.78 -13.64
C ALA A 167 16.58 -1.19 -15.09
N LYS A 168 17.85 -1.49 -15.41
CA LYS A 168 18.23 -1.93 -16.76
C LYS A 168 18.48 -3.43 -16.81
N PHE A 169 17.98 -4.06 -17.88
CA PHE A 169 18.30 -5.43 -18.26
C PHE A 169 18.74 -5.44 -19.73
N GLY A 170 20.05 -5.37 -19.98
CA GLY A 170 20.58 -5.06 -21.31
C GLY A 170 20.10 -3.68 -21.77
N ASP A 171 19.48 -3.64 -22.96
CA ASP A 171 18.88 -2.41 -23.52
C ASP A 171 17.43 -2.18 -23.06
N TYR A 172 16.84 -3.14 -22.34
CA TYR A 172 15.47 -3.05 -21.83
C TYR A 172 15.44 -2.31 -20.49
N GLN A 173 14.55 -1.33 -20.36
CA GLN A 173 14.25 -0.69 -19.10
C GLN A 173 13.07 -1.40 -18.44
N LEU A 174 13.35 -2.23 -17.46
CA LEU A 174 12.33 -2.92 -16.70
C LEU A 174 11.57 -1.95 -15.78
N LYS A 175 10.34 -2.31 -15.42
CA LYS A 175 9.46 -1.52 -14.58
C LYS A 175 8.76 -2.41 -13.56
N ASN A 176 9.08 -2.26 -12.29
CA ASN A 176 8.27 -2.84 -11.22
C ASN A 176 7.21 -1.81 -10.79
N TYR A 177 5.95 -2.20 -10.86
CA TYR A 177 4.82 -1.34 -10.46
C TYR A 177 4.52 -1.56 -8.98
N ILE A 178 4.52 -0.47 -8.23
CA ILE A 178 4.40 -0.50 -6.77
C ILE A 178 3.20 0.35 -6.38
N ALA A 179 2.41 -0.12 -5.44
CA ALA A 179 1.36 0.66 -4.81
C ALA A 179 1.39 0.47 -3.29
N ASP A 180 1.43 1.58 -2.57
CA ASP A 180 1.42 1.59 -1.11
C ASP A 180 0.05 1.96 -0.58
N HIS A 181 -0.51 1.09 0.26
CA HIS A 181 -1.58 1.43 1.18
C HIS A 181 -0.94 1.79 2.52
N TYR A 182 -0.76 3.08 2.77
CA TYR A 182 0.01 3.54 3.92
C TYR A 182 -0.68 3.27 5.26
N GLY A 183 0.09 2.74 6.19
CA GLY A 183 -0.35 2.53 7.56
C GLY A 183 -0.55 3.82 8.33
N ALA A 184 -1.65 3.90 9.08
CA ALA A 184 -2.02 5.11 9.81
C ALA A 184 -1.10 5.43 10.98
N SER A 185 -0.46 4.44 11.61
CA SER A 185 0.41 4.63 12.79
C SER A 185 1.85 4.16 12.63
N SER A 186 2.10 3.22 11.72
CA SER A 186 3.42 2.60 11.52
C SER A 186 3.72 2.40 10.03
N PRO A 187 3.75 3.47 9.20
CA PRO A 187 3.86 3.35 7.75
C PRO A 187 5.19 2.75 7.27
N GLY A 188 6.25 2.79 8.08
CA GLY A 188 7.55 2.16 7.77
C GLY A 188 7.59 0.65 8.06
N ARG A 189 6.54 0.05 8.65
CA ARG A 189 6.39 -1.40 8.81
C ARG A 189 5.49 -1.91 7.70
N ILE A 190 6.02 -2.77 6.83
CA ILE A 190 5.40 -3.07 5.55
C ILE A 190 5.21 -4.57 5.37
N LEU A 191 4.00 -4.96 5.01
CA LEU A 191 3.68 -6.26 4.42
C LEU A 191 3.62 -6.10 2.91
N ILE A 192 4.12 -7.07 2.17
CA ILE A 192 4.13 -7.05 0.71
C ILE A 192 3.29 -8.20 0.18
N ASN A 193 2.47 -7.94 -0.83
CA ASN A 193 1.93 -8.97 -1.72
C ASN A 193 2.44 -8.69 -3.13
N ASP A 194 3.07 -9.68 -3.74
CA ASP A 194 3.67 -9.52 -5.06
C ASP A 194 3.39 -10.69 -6.01
N ALA A 195 3.53 -10.39 -7.29
CA ALA A 195 3.54 -11.35 -8.37
C ALA A 195 4.31 -10.77 -9.56
N HIS A 196 4.98 -11.61 -10.36
CA HIS A 196 5.51 -11.14 -11.63
C HIS A 196 4.42 -11.10 -12.71
N TYR A 197 4.50 -10.10 -13.60
CA TYR A 197 3.49 -9.91 -14.62
C TYR A 197 3.96 -10.24 -16.05
N ASP A 198 5.25 -10.49 -16.23
CA ASP A 198 5.78 -11.04 -17.48
C ASP A 198 5.47 -12.55 -17.61
N CYS A 199 5.78 -13.15 -18.74
CA CYS A 199 5.71 -14.59 -18.99
C CYS A 199 6.73 -14.98 -20.04
N VAL A 200 6.95 -16.29 -20.20
CA VAL A 200 7.81 -16.83 -21.27
C VAL A 200 7.39 -16.38 -22.67
N PRO A 201 8.33 -16.27 -23.65
CA PRO A 201 8.06 -15.68 -24.96
C PRO A 201 7.10 -16.47 -25.85
N PHE A 202 6.79 -17.70 -25.52
CA PHE A 202 6.00 -18.63 -26.33
C PHE A 202 4.73 -19.16 -25.65
N GLY A 203 4.46 -18.73 -24.43
CA GLY A 203 3.27 -19.12 -23.66
C GLY A 203 2.31 -17.96 -23.42
N PRO A 204 1.00 -18.23 -23.24
CA PRO A 204 0.04 -17.20 -22.85
C PRO A 204 0.10 -16.86 -21.35
N GLY A 205 0.79 -17.68 -20.53
CA GLY A 205 1.09 -17.42 -19.12
C GLY A 205 -0.15 -17.22 -18.25
N ALA A 206 -1.15 -18.09 -18.38
CA ALA A 206 -2.38 -17.94 -17.62
C ALA A 206 -2.17 -18.30 -16.14
N ASP A 207 -1.56 -19.45 -15.87
CA ASP A 207 -1.17 -19.82 -14.53
C ASP A 207 0.13 -19.11 -14.13
N ASP A 208 1.09 -19.08 -15.05
CA ASP A 208 2.42 -18.50 -14.91
C ASP A 208 2.57 -17.15 -15.64
N ASN A 209 2.35 -16.00 -14.94
CA ASN A 209 1.84 -15.88 -13.59
C ASN A 209 0.66 -14.88 -13.56
N ALA A 210 -0.26 -15.00 -14.56
CA ALA A 210 -1.46 -14.15 -14.52
C ALA A 210 -2.33 -14.48 -13.29
N THR A 211 -2.29 -15.72 -12.75
CA THR A 211 -3.01 -16.06 -11.51
C THR A 211 -2.49 -15.26 -10.33
N GLY A 212 -1.19 -15.12 -10.17
CA GLY A 212 -0.59 -14.29 -9.13
C GLY A 212 -0.99 -12.82 -9.28
N VAL A 213 -0.90 -12.28 -10.51
CA VAL A 213 -1.29 -10.88 -10.79
C VAL A 213 -2.77 -10.63 -10.50
N ALA A 214 -3.67 -11.50 -10.98
CA ALA A 214 -5.10 -11.35 -10.73
C ALA A 214 -5.45 -11.48 -9.25
N GLY A 215 -4.77 -12.38 -8.52
CA GLY A 215 -4.92 -12.50 -7.07
C GLY A 215 -4.49 -11.23 -6.32
N MET A 216 -3.34 -10.67 -6.68
CA MET A 216 -2.85 -9.40 -6.14
C MET A 216 -3.82 -8.23 -6.43
N MET A 217 -4.33 -8.14 -7.66
CA MET A 217 -5.32 -7.13 -8.04
C MET A 217 -6.60 -7.26 -7.24
N GLU A 218 -7.10 -8.46 -7.01
CA GLU A 218 -8.32 -8.69 -6.23
C GLU A 218 -8.12 -8.32 -4.76
N ILE A 219 -6.99 -8.70 -4.15
CA ILE A 219 -6.65 -8.27 -2.78
C ILE A 219 -6.63 -6.75 -2.71
N SER A 220 -5.96 -6.08 -3.66
CA SER A 220 -5.86 -4.62 -3.67
C SER A 220 -7.23 -3.93 -3.72
N ARG A 221 -8.20 -4.47 -4.48
CA ARG A 221 -9.58 -3.94 -4.52
C ARG A 221 -10.29 -4.08 -3.20
N ILE A 222 -10.19 -5.26 -2.57
CA ILE A 222 -10.94 -5.55 -1.35
C ILE A 222 -10.45 -4.72 -0.18
N ILE A 223 -9.13 -4.60 0.00
CA ILE A 223 -8.56 -3.91 1.16
C ILE A 223 -8.51 -2.38 1.00
N ALA A 224 -8.78 -1.84 -0.20
CA ALA A 224 -8.80 -0.40 -0.44
C ALA A 224 -9.81 0.35 0.44
N ASP A 225 -10.89 -0.31 0.84
CA ASP A 225 -11.96 0.26 1.66
C ASP A 225 -11.65 0.27 3.17
N TYR A 226 -10.48 -0.27 3.58
CA TYR A 226 -10.14 -0.46 4.99
C TYR A 226 -8.85 0.27 5.34
N HIS A 227 -8.68 0.58 6.61
CA HIS A 227 -7.49 1.23 7.13
C HIS A 227 -6.66 0.27 7.98
N PHE A 228 -5.35 0.46 7.99
CA PHE A 228 -4.41 -0.40 8.70
C PHE A 228 -3.43 0.41 9.55
N ARG A 229 -2.88 -0.20 10.59
CA ARG A 229 -1.82 0.43 11.39
C ARG A 229 -0.47 0.38 10.68
N LYS A 230 -0.18 -0.71 9.96
CA LYS A 230 1.03 -0.91 9.14
C LYS A 230 0.69 -0.77 7.66
N SER A 231 1.69 -0.51 6.83
CA SER A 231 1.50 -0.43 5.37
C SER A 231 1.34 -1.81 4.72
N ILE A 232 0.56 -1.85 3.66
CA ILE A 232 0.51 -2.98 2.73
C ILE A 232 1.00 -2.45 1.38
N ARG A 233 1.98 -3.13 0.80
CA ARG A 233 2.58 -2.79 -0.49
C ARG A 233 2.27 -3.87 -1.51
N PHE A 234 1.76 -3.48 -2.67
CA PHE A 234 1.57 -4.36 -3.82
C PHE A 234 2.69 -4.14 -4.81
N ILE A 235 3.23 -5.22 -5.38
CA ILE A 235 4.31 -5.11 -6.37
C ILE A 235 4.06 -6.05 -7.54
N GLY A 236 3.92 -5.50 -8.75
CA GLY A 236 4.03 -6.24 -9.98
C GLY A 236 5.49 -6.25 -10.45
N PHE A 237 6.16 -7.39 -10.46
CA PHE A 237 7.54 -7.52 -10.93
C PHE A 237 7.63 -7.76 -12.43
N ASP A 238 8.63 -7.16 -13.05
CA ASP A 238 8.99 -7.34 -14.47
C ASP A 238 10.19 -8.29 -14.61
N VAL A 239 10.27 -9.00 -15.72
CA VAL A 239 11.45 -9.80 -16.11
C VAL A 239 11.82 -10.84 -15.03
N GLU A 240 10.84 -11.51 -14.46
CA GLU A 240 11.03 -12.64 -13.56
C GLU A 240 11.61 -13.82 -14.35
N GLU A 241 11.00 -14.13 -15.51
CA GLU A 241 11.27 -15.27 -16.38
C GLU A 241 12.69 -15.30 -16.97
N ASP A 242 13.38 -14.17 -16.96
CA ASP A 242 14.79 -14.08 -17.34
C ASP A 242 15.73 -14.22 -16.12
N GLY A 243 15.22 -14.66 -14.98
CA GLY A 243 16.00 -14.98 -13.77
C GLY A 243 15.83 -14.00 -12.62
N LEU A 244 14.60 -13.64 -12.26
CA LEU A 244 14.22 -12.80 -11.13
C LEU A 244 14.82 -11.38 -11.22
N ILE A 245 14.96 -10.82 -12.42
CA ILE A 245 15.71 -9.58 -12.62
C ILE A 245 15.02 -8.42 -11.96
N GLY A 246 13.68 -8.35 -12.06
CA GLY A 246 12.88 -7.28 -11.46
C GLY A 246 12.98 -7.24 -9.95
N SER A 247 12.75 -8.35 -9.28
CA SER A 247 12.82 -8.44 -7.82
C SER A 247 14.25 -8.27 -7.28
N LYS A 248 15.28 -8.84 -7.96
CA LYS A 248 16.69 -8.60 -7.62
C LYS A 248 17.06 -7.11 -7.71
N ALA A 249 16.61 -6.45 -8.76
CA ALA A 249 16.80 -5.01 -8.89
C ALA A 249 16.07 -4.24 -7.78
N TYR A 250 14.85 -4.62 -7.47
CA TYR A 250 14.04 -3.99 -6.42
C TYR A 250 14.73 -4.05 -5.05
N VAL A 251 15.19 -5.22 -4.63
CA VAL A 251 15.84 -5.37 -3.32
C VAL A 251 17.26 -4.81 -3.27
N GLY A 252 17.96 -4.74 -4.41
CA GLY A 252 19.38 -4.36 -4.47
C GLY A 252 19.68 -2.97 -5.04
N GLN A 253 18.74 -2.32 -5.72
CA GLN A 253 18.96 -1.08 -6.49
C GLN A 253 17.94 0.01 -6.17
N GLY A 254 17.58 0.18 -4.90
CA GLY A 254 16.81 1.32 -4.43
C GLY A 254 15.28 1.19 -4.45
N GLY A 255 14.74 0.00 -4.73
CA GLY A 255 13.31 -0.26 -4.58
C GLY A 255 12.88 -0.37 -3.11
N LEU A 256 13.76 -0.91 -2.24
CA LEU A 256 13.57 -0.88 -0.80
C LEU A 256 14.26 0.34 -0.18
N SER A 257 13.54 1.09 0.62
CA SER A 257 14.13 2.12 1.48
C SER A 257 14.87 1.46 2.65
N VAL A 258 15.99 2.04 3.07
CA VAL A 258 16.71 1.63 4.29
C VAL A 258 15.86 1.80 5.56
N LYS A 259 14.81 2.60 5.49
CA LYS A 259 13.86 2.86 6.57
C LYS A 259 12.71 1.84 6.61
N ASP A 260 12.51 1.07 5.54
CA ASP A 260 11.45 0.09 5.44
C ASP A 260 11.78 -1.16 6.26
N THR A 261 10.90 -1.51 7.18
CA THR A 261 10.92 -2.78 7.88
C THR A 261 9.93 -3.73 7.21
N ILE A 262 10.43 -4.64 6.39
CA ILE A 262 9.58 -5.65 5.76
C ILE A 262 9.28 -6.73 6.80
N GLU A 263 8.01 -6.90 7.13
CA GLU A 263 7.52 -7.86 8.12
C GLU A 263 7.11 -9.19 7.51
N GLY A 264 6.76 -9.18 6.25
CA GLY A 264 6.41 -10.38 5.49
C GLY A 264 6.13 -10.06 4.04
N VAL A 265 6.45 -11.00 3.17
CA VAL A 265 6.12 -10.97 1.75
C VAL A 265 5.29 -12.21 1.42
N LEU A 266 4.12 -12.01 0.82
CA LEU A 266 3.31 -13.06 0.21
C LEU A 266 3.55 -12.99 -1.30
N ASN A 267 4.49 -13.80 -1.79
CA ASN A 267 4.78 -13.92 -3.21
C ASN A 267 3.85 -14.97 -3.83
N PHE A 268 3.08 -14.57 -4.81
CA PHE A 268 2.23 -15.47 -5.59
C PHE A 268 2.99 -15.99 -6.81
N GLU A 269 3.09 -17.33 -6.88
CA GLU A 269 3.79 -18.05 -7.95
C GLU A 269 2.95 -19.22 -8.44
N MET A 270 2.10 -18.97 -9.45
CA MET A 270 1.13 -19.96 -9.93
C MET A 270 0.20 -20.45 -8.82
N ILE A 271 -0.99 -19.87 -8.72
CA ILE A 271 -1.95 -20.19 -7.66
C ILE A 271 -3.30 -20.70 -8.19
N GLY A 272 -3.32 -21.13 -9.48
CA GLY A 272 -4.57 -21.44 -10.17
C GLY A 272 -4.81 -22.91 -10.53
N TYR A 273 -3.80 -23.77 -10.54
CA TYR A 273 -3.96 -25.13 -11.01
C TYR A 273 -4.25 -26.14 -9.89
N TYR A 274 -5.36 -26.83 -9.99
CA TYR A 274 -5.86 -27.78 -8.98
C TYR A 274 -6.27 -29.11 -9.62
N SER A 275 -6.02 -30.22 -8.92
CA SER A 275 -6.48 -31.54 -9.37
C SER A 275 -6.69 -32.52 -8.22
N ASP A 276 -7.90 -33.07 -8.11
CA ASP A 276 -8.22 -34.19 -7.21
C ASP A 276 -7.90 -35.57 -7.80
N LYS A 277 -7.33 -35.63 -8.99
CA LYS A 277 -6.96 -36.89 -9.62
C LYS A 277 -5.75 -37.52 -8.92
N PRO A 278 -5.77 -38.82 -8.59
CA PRO A 278 -4.57 -39.50 -8.09
C PRO A 278 -3.38 -39.31 -9.04
N ASN A 279 -2.17 -39.19 -8.46
CA ASN A 279 -0.91 -39.01 -9.19
C ASN A 279 -0.87 -37.73 -10.07
N SER A 280 -1.64 -36.71 -9.73
CA SER A 280 -1.57 -35.40 -10.39
C SER A 280 -0.49 -34.46 -9.83
N GLN A 281 0.12 -34.80 -8.70
CA GLN A 281 1.27 -34.13 -8.11
C GLN A 281 2.50 -35.01 -8.22
N THR A 282 3.59 -34.47 -8.80
CA THR A 282 4.92 -35.03 -8.71
C THR A 282 5.76 -34.25 -7.71
N LEU A 283 6.88 -34.82 -7.26
CA LEU A 283 7.74 -34.18 -6.27
C LEU A 283 9.16 -34.03 -6.85
N PRO A 284 9.89 -32.97 -6.50
CA PRO A 284 11.32 -32.85 -6.89
C PRO A 284 12.17 -34.01 -6.37
N ASN A 285 13.26 -34.28 -7.03
CA ASN A 285 14.21 -35.29 -6.57
C ASN A 285 14.76 -34.95 -5.18
N GLY A 286 14.75 -35.93 -4.27
CA GLY A 286 15.22 -35.75 -2.91
C GLY A 286 14.21 -35.04 -1.96
N PHE A 287 13.02 -34.70 -2.44
CA PHE A 287 11.98 -34.06 -1.64
C PHE A 287 11.67 -34.85 -0.36
N ASN A 288 11.56 -36.17 -0.46
CA ASN A 288 11.31 -37.08 0.67
C ASN A 288 12.43 -37.10 1.72
N LEU A 289 13.65 -36.70 1.36
CA LEU A 289 14.78 -36.63 2.29
C LEU A 289 14.73 -35.32 3.11
N LEU A 290 14.33 -34.22 2.48
CA LEU A 290 14.27 -32.90 3.11
C LEU A 290 12.92 -32.65 3.79
N PHE A 291 11.82 -33.20 3.26
CA PHE A 291 10.46 -33.00 3.74
C PHE A 291 9.72 -34.34 3.93
N PRO A 292 10.23 -35.24 4.80
CA PRO A 292 9.68 -36.60 4.93
C PRO A 292 8.22 -36.64 5.38
N ALA A 293 7.80 -35.73 6.29
CA ALA A 293 6.42 -35.67 6.78
C ALA A 293 5.46 -35.20 5.69
N GLN A 294 5.82 -34.16 4.94
CA GLN A 294 5.02 -33.62 3.85
C GLN A 294 4.93 -34.63 2.70
N SER A 295 6.04 -35.28 2.38
CA SER A 295 6.05 -36.37 1.37
C SER A 295 5.10 -37.50 1.75
N ALA A 296 5.12 -37.91 3.00
CA ALA A 296 4.21 -38.97 3.50
C ALA A 296 2.74 -38.52 3.45
N ALA A 297 2.45 -37.27 3.81
CA ALA A 297 1.08 -36.73 3.76
C ALA A 297 0.55 -36.63 2.31
N ILE A 298 1.38 -36.17 1.36
CA ILE A 298 1.01 -36.13 -0.07
C ILE A 298 0.80 -37.54 -0.62
N ALA A 299 1.66 -38.48 -0.26
CA ALA A 299 1.50 -39.87 -0.67
C ALA A 299 0.22 -40.52 -0.09
N ALA A 300 -0.11 -40.23 1.16
CA ALA A 300 -1.35 -40.71 1.81
C ALA A 300 -2.62 -40.17 1.12
N ASP A 301 -2.58 -38.97 0.51
CA ASP A 301 -3.65 -38.44 -0.35
C ASP A 301 -3.47 -38.84 -1.83
N SER A 302 -2.79 -39.93 -2.09
CA SER A 302 -2.61 -40.49 -3.45
C SER A 302 -1.94 -39.53 -4.43
N TYR A 303 -1.05 -38.67 -3.97
CA TYR A 303 -0.35 -37.66 -4.80
C TYR A 303 -1.33 -36.77 -5.60
N LYS A 304 -2.41 -36.35 -4.97
CA LYS A 304 -3.31 -35.35 -5.56
C LYS A 304 -2.71 -33.96 -5.52
N GLY A 305 -2.93 -33.18 -6.58
CA GLY A 305 -2.55 -31.78 -6.67
C GLY A 305 -3.65 -30.85 -6.13
N ASN A 306 -4.09 -31.04 -4.89
CA ASN A 306 -5.27 -30.40 -4.31
C ASN A 306 -4.96 -29.53 -3.07
N PHE A 307 -3.76 -28.95 -3.04
CA PHE A 307 -3.28 -28.10 -1.96
C PHE A 307 -2.46 -26.91 -2.50
N ILE A 308 -2.36 -25.86 -1.69
CA ILE A 308 -1.37 -24.80 -1.91
C ILE A 308 -0.10 -25.13 -1.14
N THR A 309 1.06 -24.89 -1.74
CA THR A 309 2.35 -25.02 -1.07
C THR A 309 2.76 -23.68 -0.51
N ASN A 310 3.02 -23.62 0.81
CA ASN A 310 3.55 -22.48 1.52
C ASN A 310 5.04 -22.71 1.76
N VAL A 311 5.89 -22.13 0.90
CA VAL A 311 7.35 -22.30 0.97
C VAL A 311 7.97 -21.16 1.75
N ARG A 312 8.71 -21.49 2.80
CA ARG A 312 9.37 -20.50 3.68
C ARG A 312 10.79 -20.89 4.03
N ASN A 313 11.60 -19.96 4.48
CA ASN A 313 12.78 -20.20 5.29
C ASN A 313 12.48 -19.92 6.79
N SER A 314 13.45 -20.16 7.67
CA SER A 314 13.26 -19.93 9.11
C SER A 314 12.96 -18.46 9.47
N ASN A 315 13.49 -17.50 8.72
CA ASN A 315 13.24 -16.07 8.93
C ASN A 315 11.78 -15.67 8.60
N SER A 316 11.14 -16.44 7.73
CA SER A 316 9.79 -16.17 7.23
C SER A 316 8.68 -16.86 8.05
N LYS A 317 9.04 -17.45 9.21
CA LYS A 317 8.08 -18.22 10.01
C LYS A 317 6.85 -17.42 10.41
N GLY A 318 7.00 -16.15 10.79
CA GLY A 318 5.87 -15.32 11.25
C GLY A 318 4.79 -15.17 10.20
N ILE A 319 5.15 -14.71 9.00
CA ILE A 319 4.17 -14.51 7.91
C ILE A 319 3.60 -15.84 7.39
N SER A 320 4.40 -16.93 7.44
CA SER A 320 3.92 -18.27 7.08
C SER A 320 2.88 -18.80 8.06
N ASP A 321 3.14 -18.66 9.36
CA ASP A 321 2.19 -19.06 10.41
C ASP A 321 0.89 -18.22 10.31
N ALA A 322 0.99 -16.92 9.97
CA ALA A 322 -0.16 -16.05 9.77
C ALA A 322 -1.01 -16.52 8.59
N PHE A 323 -0.39 -16.90 7.47
CA PHE A 323 -1.11 -17.47 6.32
C PHE A 323 -1.80 -18.80 6.68
N GLU A 324 -1.11 -19.71 7.38
CA GLU A 324 -1.70 -20.99 7.81
C GLU A 324 -2.87 -20.78 8.79
N LYS A 325 -2.71 -19.86 9.74
CA LYS A 325 -3.78 -19.49 10.68
C LYS A 325 -4.99 -18.94 9.92
N SER A 326 -4.74 -18.04 8.98
CA SER A 326 -5.81 -17.46 8.15
C SER A 326 -6.51 -18.52 7.31
N ALA A 327 -5.77 -19.41 6.63
CA ALA A 327 -6.34 -20.50 5.88
C ALA A 327 -7.23 -21.40 6.77
N THR A 328 -6.74 -21.77 7.95
CA THR A 328 -7.49 -22.62 8.89
C THR A 328 -8.74 -21.92 9.44
N THR A 329 -8.67 -20.62 9.67
CA THR A 329 -9.74 -19.84 10.31
C THR A 329 -10.83 -19.47 9.31
N TYR A 330 -10.44 -18.93 8.15
CA TYR A 330 -11.37 -18.32 7.19
C TYR A 330 -11.67 -19.19 5.98
N VAL A 331 -10.81 -20.17 5.66
CA VAL A 331 -10.90 -21.01 4.45
C VAL A 331 -10.53 -22.47 4.77
N PRO A 332 -11.24 -23.14 5.71
CA PRO A 332 -10.85 -24.46 6.22
C PRO A 332 -10.83 -25.56 5.16
N GLU A 333 -11.43 -25.35 4.01
CA GLU A 333 -11.37 -26.28 2.86
C GLU A 333 -10.07 -26.16 2.06
N LEU A 334 -9.25 -25.08 2.25
CA LEU A 334 -7.97 -24.93 1.59
C LEU A 334 -6.90 -25.77 2.29
N LYS A 335 -6.46 -26.83 1.65
CA LYS A 335 -5.31 -27.60 2.15
C LYS A 335 -4.01 -26.82 1.94
N VAL A 336 -3.21 -26.65 2.99
CA VAL A 336 -1.92 -26.00 2.95
C VAL A 336 -0.84 -27.03 3.26
N VAL A 337 0.21 -27.09 2.43
CA VAL A 337 1.43 -27.87 2.66
C VAL A 337 2.59 -26.92 2.85
N THR A 338 3.09 -26.82 4.09
CA THR A 338 4.19 -25.92 4.42
C THR A 338 5.53 -26.62 4.34
N LEU A 339 6.46 -25.98 3.61
CA LEU A 339 7.83 -26.42 3.43
C LEU A 339 8.79 -25.39 4.01
N GLU A 340 9.54 -25.78 5.05
CA GLU A 340 10.63 -24.95 5.56
C GLU A 340 11.96 -25.39 4.94
N VAL A 341 12.48 -24.57 4.01
CA VAL A 341 13.75 -24.87 3.35
C VAL A 341 14.95 -24.59 4.27
N PRO A 342 16.01 -25.41 4.21
CA PRO A 342 17.23 -25.15 4.94
C PRO A 342 17.93 -23.88 4.46
N GLY A 343 18.23 -22.97 5.40
CA GLY A 343 18.87 -21.67 5.11
C GLY A 343 18.04 -20.84 4.15
N ASN A 344 18.65 -20.36 3.07
CA ASN A 344 17.96 -19.64 1.98
C ASN A 344 17.71 -20.54 0.76
N GLY A 345 17.51 -21.85 0.95
CA GLY A 345 17.04 -22.74 -0.10
C GLY A 345 18.11 -23.29 -1.05
N ALA A 346 19.42 -23.12 -0.78
CA ALA A 346 20.50 -23.60 -1.66
C ALA A 346 20.45 -25.11 -1.95
N LEU A 347 19.88 -25.90 -1.03
CA LEU A 347 19.68 -27.33 -1.19
C LEU A 347 18.36 -27.70 -1.92
N THR A 348 17.54 -26.71 -2.21
CA THR A 348 16.20 -26.85 -2.80
C THR A 348 16.02 -25.87 -3.96
N PRO A 349 16.81 -25.97 -5.04
CA PRO A 349 16.81 -24.98 -6.12
C PRO A 349 15.44 -24.84 -6.80
N ASP A 350 14.63 -25.89 -6.85
CA ASP A 350 13.26 -25.82 -7.38
C ASP A 350 12.33 -24.93 -6.54
N LEU A 351 12.67 -24.67 -5.28
CA LEU A 351 11.92 -23.81 -4.36
C LEU A 351 12.52 -22.39 -4.28
N LEU A 352 13.36 -21.99 -5.24
CA LEU A 352 13.94 -20.65 -5.40
C LEU A 352 13.53 -19.97 -6.72
N ARG A 353 12.56 -20.54 -7.43
CA ARG A 353 12.19 -20.12 -8.78
C ARG A 353 11.04 -19.13 -8.76
N SER A 354 11.07 -18.14 -7.84
CA SER A 354 10.19 -16.98 -7.85
C SER A 354 10.78 -15.85 -7.02
N ASP A 355 10.13 -14.70 -7.03
CA ASP A 355 10.60 -13.41 -6.54
C ASP A 355 10.89 -13.38 -5.03
N HIS A 356 10.25 -14.24 -4.21
CA HIS A 356 10.56 -14.43 -2.79
C HIS A 356 12.05 -14.70 -2.52
N ALA A 357 12.74 -15.39 -3.44
CA ALA A 357 14.16 -15.72 -3.29
C ALA A 357 15.05 -14.48 -3.27
N SER A 358 14.65 -13.42 -3.97
CA SER A 358 15.33 -12.12 -3.93
C SER A 358 15.23 -11.47 -2.55
N PHE A 359 14.06 -11.55 -1.92
CA PHE A 359 13.85 -11.07 -0.55
C PHE A 359 14.65 -11.88 0.48
N TRP A 360 14.70 -13.21 0.36
CA TRP A 360 15.55 -14.04 1.21
C TRP A 360 17.03 -13.67 1.12
N THR A 361 17.50 -13.40 -0.11
CA THR A 361 18.89 -12.97 -0.33
C THR A 361 19.17 -11.62 0.34
N ALA A 362 18.18 -10.73 0.39
CA ALA A 362 18.25 -9.46 1.10
C ALA A 362 17.98 -9.59 2.62
N GLY A 363 17.84 -10.81 3.16
CA GLY A 363 17.55 -11.05 4.57
C GLY A 363 16.14 -10.65 5.00
N LYS A 364 15.20 -10.53 4.08
CA LYS A 364 13.81 -10.16 4.36
C LYS A 364 12.92 -11.40 4.43
N PRO A 365 11.93 -11.44 5.36
CA PRO A 365 10.98 -12.54 5.44
C PRO A 365 10.06 -12.55 4.22
N ALA A 366 9.97 -13.69 3.54
CA ALA A 366 9.10 -13.90 2.41
C ALA A 366 8.64 -15.35 2.34
N LEU A 367 7.46 -15.60 1.79
CA LEU A 367 7.00 -16.92 1.42
C LEU A 367 6.59 -16.96 -0.04
N MET A 368 6.72 -18.12 -0.67
CA MET A 368 6.16 -18.41 -1.97
C MET A 368 4.91 -19.26 -1.78
N LEU A 369 3.77 -18.75 -2.24
CA LEU A 369 2.53 -19.51 -2.35
C LEU A 369 2.43 -20.05 -3.78
N THR A 370 2.49 -21.40 -3.91
CA THR A 370 2.49 -22.02 -5.23
C THR A 370 1.64 -23.28 -5.29
N ASP A 371 0.99 -23.50 -6.41
CA ASP A 371 0.29 -24.75 -6.70
C ASP A 371 1.24 -25.90 -7.03
N GLY A 372 2.53 -25.61 -7.22
CA GLY A 372 3.56 -26.58 -7.50
C GLY A 372 4.06 -26.56 -8.94
N ALA A 373 3.64 -25.58 -9.75
CA ALA A 373 4.16 -25.33 -11.10
C ALA A 373 4.27 -26.62 -11.97
N ASN A 374 5.39 -26.82 -12.63
CA ASN A 374 5.64 -27.99 -13.49
C ASN A 374 5.49 -29.37 -12.77
N PHE A 375 5.54 -29.39 -11.45
CA PHE A 375 5.31 -30.62 -10.67
C PHE A 375 3.83 -31.03 -10.63
N ARG A 376 2.93 -30.09 -10.94
CA ARG A 376 1.48 -30.30 -11.02
C ARG A 376 0.92 -29.92 -12.38
N ASN A 377 1.08 -28.67 -12.82
CA ASN A 377 0.59 -28.16 -14.09
C ASN A 377 1.53 -28.54 -15.24
N LYS A 378 1.10 -29.47 -16.10
CA LYS A 378 1.86 -29.90 -17.27
C LYS A 378 1.83 -28.89 -18.42
N ASN A 379 1.04 -27.85 -18.31
CA ASN A 379 0.99 -26.74 -19.26
C ASN A 379 2.05 -25.66 -18.96
N TYR A 380 2.74 -25.73 -17.82
CA TYR A 380 3.80 -24.80 -17.42
C TYR A 380 4.80 -24.58 -18.55
N HIS A 381 5.08 -23.32 -18.88
CA HIS A 381 5.97 -22.88 -19.95
C HIS A 381 5.61 -23.47 -21.32
N THR A 382 4.33 -23.64 -21.63
CA THR A 382 3.84 -24.09 -22.94
C THR A 382 2.74 -23.20 -23.48
N ALA A 383 2.41 -23.36 -24.77
CA ALA A 383 1.28 -22.67 -25.41
C ALA A 383 -0.09 -23.09 -24.84
N ASN A 384 -0.15 -24.11 -23.99
CA ASN A 384 -1.36 -24.64 -23.36
C ASN A 384 -1.57 -24.09 -21.94
N ASP A 385 -0.72 -23.23 -21.44
CA ASP A 385 -0.96 -22.53 -20.18
C ASP A 385 -2.06 -21.48 -20.35
N ARG A 386 -3.32 -21.94 -20.22
CA ARG A 386 -4.53 -21.18 -20.50
C ARG A 386 -5.50 -21.19 -19.34
N VAL A 387 -6.29 -20.12 -19.24
CA VAL A 387 -7.30 -19.91 -18.20
C VAL A 387 -8.29 -21.07 -18.09
N ASP A 388 -8.63 -21.72 -19.22
CA ASP A 388 -9.61 -22.81 -19.24
C ASP A 388 -9.15 -24.07 -18.50
N SER A 389 -7.85 -24.18 -18.14
CA SER A 389 -7.28 -25.24 -17.33
C SER A 389 -7.25 -24.95 -15.82
N LEU A 390 -7.60 -23.75 -15.41
CA LEU A 390 -7.47 -23.26 -14.04
C LEU A 390 -8.73 -23.50 -13.22
N ASN A 391 -8.59 -23.49 -11.90
CA ASN A 391 -9.67 -23.69 -10.94
C ASN A 391 -9.90 -22.42 -10.11
N MET A 392 -10.97 -21.68 -10.42
CA MET A 392 -11.29 -20.41 -9.77
C MET A 392 -11.68 -20.56 -8.29
N TRP A 393 -12.26 -21.69 -7.89
CA TRP A 393 -12.53 -21.99 -6.49
C TRP A 393 -11.23 -22.11 -5.69
N PHE A 394 -10.26 -22.87 -6.20
CA PHE A 394 -8.96 -23.04 -5.54
C PHE A 394 -8.20 -21.71 -5.47
N MET A 395 -8.09 -21.00 -6.59
CA MET A 395 -7.46 -19.70 -6.65
C MET A 395 -8.11 -18.69 -5.70
N GLY A 396 -9.46 -18.62 -5.70
CA GLY A 396 -10.20 -17.74 -4.79
C GLY A 396 -9.93 -18.04 -3.33
N ASN A 397 -9.79 -19.32 -2.96
CA ASN A 397 -9.47 -19.73 -1.60
C ASN A 397 -8.04 -19.35 -1.18
N VAL A 398 -7.06 -19.38 -2.08
CA VAL A 398 -5.70 -18.88 -1.82
C VAL A 398 -5.73 -17.37 -1.58
N VAL A 399 -6.47 -16.64 -2.42
CA VAL A 399 -6.63 -15.18 -2.28
C VAL A 399 -7.33 -14.84 -0.96
N LYS A 400 -8.40 -15.54 -0.60
CA LYS A 400 -9.12 -15.40 0.69
C LYS A 400 -8.17 -15.58 1.89
N ALA A 401 -7.40 -16.66 1.91
CA ALA A 401 -6.46 -16.95 2.98
C ALA A 401 -5.37 -15.85 3.08
N SER A 402 -4.93 -15.32 1.94
CA SER A 402 -3.95 -14.22 1.90
C SER A 402 -4.53 -12.91 2.43
N ILE A 403 -5.79 -12.59 2.11
CA ILE A 403 -6.48 -11.43 2.68
C ILE A 403 -6.54 -11.53 4.19
N GLY A 404 -7.03 -12.65 4.75
CA GLY A 404 -7.14 -12.80 6.20
C GLY A 404 -5.79 -12.64 6.91
N ALA A 405 -4.70 -13.16 6.33
CA ALA A 405 -3.35 -12.95 6.85
C ALA A 405 -2.94 -11.47 6.83
N LEU A 406 -3.23 -10.75 5.74
CA LEU A 406 -2.91 -9.32 5.63
C LEU A 406 -3.74 -8.46 6.58
N LEU A 407 -5.05 -8.75 6.74
CA LEU A 407 -5.92 -8.03 7.66
C LEU A 407 -5.39 -8.08 9.11
N GLU A 408 -4.99 -9.27 9.57
CA GLU A 408 -4.48 -9.47 10.93
C GLU A 408 -3.06 -8.89 11.08
N GLU A 409 -2.14 -9.21 10.17
CA GLU A 409 -0.73 -8.80 10.30
C GLU A 409 -0.51 -7.31 10.07
N ALA A 410 -1.27 -6.66 9.18
CA ALA A 410 -1.22 -5.22 9.02
C ALA A 410 -1.96 -4.47 10.14
N ASN A 411 -2.62 -5.19 11.03
CA ASN A 411 -3.45 -4.67 12.11
C ASN A 411 -4.54 -3.74 11.56
N ILE A 412 -5.58 -4.34 10.99
CA ILE A 412 -6.73 -3.59 10.48
C ILE A 412 -7.29 -2.67 11.58
N ILE A 413 -7.63 -1.45 11.21
CA ILE A 413 -8.28 -0.48 12.10
C ILE A 413 -9.79 -0.68 11.95
N HIS A 414 -10.44 -1.09 13.03
CA HIS A 414 -11.89 -1.25 13.10
C HIS A 414 -12.57 0.11 13.34
N GLY A 415 -12.39 1.05 12.41
CA GLY A 415 -12.78 2.44 12.55
C GLY A 415 -12.44 3.25 11.32
N ASP A 416 -12.37 4.57 11.48
CA ASP A 416 -12.08 5.52 10.41
C ASP A 416 -10.73 6.23 10.61
N VAL A 417 -10.14 6.68 9.52
CA VAL A 417 -8.86 7.41 9.49
C VAL A 417 -8.96 8.61 8.57
N TYR A 418 -8.78 9.78 9.15
CA TYR A 418 -8.53 11.00 8.38
C TYR A 418 -7.04 11.27 8.27
N SER A 419 -6.53 11.48 7.07
CA SER A 419 -5.13 11.81 6.80
C SER A 419 -5.01 13.14 6.09
N SER A 420 -4.07 13.98 6.50
CA SER A 420 -3.77 15.23 5.82
C SER A 420 -2.28 15.54 5.81
N ASP A 421 -1.78 16.01 4.67
CA ASP A 421 -0.46 16.57 4.54
C ASP A 421 -0.55 18.09 4.68
N LEU A 422 0.36 18.68 5.44
CA LEU A 422 0.41 20.12 5.66
C LEU A 422 1.83 20.65 5.68
N GLN A 423 2.00 21.88 5.21
CA GLN A 423 3.25 22.59 5.32
C GLN A 423 3.16 23.62 6.45
N VAL A 424 3.98 23.43 7.48
CA VAL A 424 4.09 24.38 8.60
C VAL A 424 5.24 25.32 8.30
N LEU A 425 4.89 26.59 8.16
CA LEU A 425 5.84 27.67 8.01
C LEU A 425 5.52 28.73 9.05
N THR A 426 6.43 28.95 9.99
CA THR A 426 6.34 30.06 10.94
C THR A 426 6.88 31.32 10.27
N ALA A 427 6.01 31.99 9.54
CA ALA A 427 6.29 33.35 9.12
C ALA A 427 5.82 34.31 10.20
N VAL A 428 6.67 35.20 10.62
CA VAL A 428 6.26 36.40 11.36
C VAL A 428 5.88 37.46 10.34
N ASP A 429 4.76 38.13 10.57
CA ASP A 429 4.34 39.26 9.74
C ASP A 429 5.36 40.42 9.83
N GLN A 430 6.09 40.49 10.92
CA GLN A 430 7.16 41.47 11.13
C GLN A 430 8.26 40.86 12.02
N LEU A 431 9.51 41.06 11.62
CA LEU A 431 10.65 40.77 12.48
C LEU A 431 10.95 42.02 13.32
N PRO A 432 11.26 41.88 14.61
CA PRO A 432 11.60 43.02 15.43
C PRO A 432 12.73 43.84 14.80
N GLY A 433 12.49 45.11 14.49
CA GLY A 433 13.47 46.02 13.90
C GLY A 433 13.69 45.86 12.39
N ILE A 434 13.05 44.88 11.73
CA ILE A 434 13.10 44.71 10.27
C ILE A 434 11.75 45.03 9.67
N SER A 435 11.71 45.98 8.73
CA SER A 435 10.51 46.25 7.93
C SER A 435 10.72 45.66 6.53
N VAL A 436 9.72 44.91 6.03
CA VAL A 436 9.67 44.37 4.66
C VAL A 436 8.34 44.65 4.04
N GLU A 437 8.37 45.34 2.90
CA GLU A 437 7.18 45.59 2.08
C GLU A 437 7.35 44.90 0.73
N ILE A 438 6.29 44.22 0.25
CA ILE A 438 6.27 43.47 -1.01
C ILE A 438 5.07 43.97 -1.82
N PHE A 439 5.36 44.57 -2.96
CA PHE A 439 4.34 45.23 -3.80
C PHE A 439 4.70 45.22 -5.30
N PRO A 440 3.73 45.45 -6.20
CA PRO A 440 2.30 45.50 -5.93
C PRO A 440 1.72 44.10 -5.65
N ASN A 441 0.58 44.08 -4.96
CA ASN A 441 -0.22 42.86 -4.80
C ASN A 441 -1.70 43.21 -5.10
N PRO A 442 -2.30 42.75 -6.19
CA PRO A 442 -1.74 41.81 -7.20
C PRO A 442 -0.50 42.36 -7.94
N MET A 443 0.46 41.45 -8.23
CA MET A 443 1.67 41.83 -8.96
C MET A 443 1.44 41.87 -10.46
N ASN A 444 2.20 42.75 -11.12
CA ASN A 444 2.19 42.93 -12.57
C ASN A 444 3.47 42.29 -13.17
N GLU A 445 4.25 43.07 -13.95
CA GLU A 445 5.46 42.61 -14.63
C GLU A 445 6.69 42.60 -13.72
N ILE A 446 6.69 43.41 -12.66
CA ILE A 446 7.78 43.53 -11.70
C ILE A 446 7.20 43.45 -10.28
N LEU A 447 7.82 42.63 -9.45
CA LEU A 447 7.60 42.56 -8.02
C LEU A 447 8.71 43.33 -7.32
N HIS A 448 8.36 44.27 -6.46
CA HIS A 448 9.30 45.02 -5.62
C HIS A 448 9.28 44.48 -4.20
N ILE A 449 10.43 44.29 -3.62
CA ILE A 449 10.62 44.02 -2.20
C ILE A 449 11.52 45.12 -1.64
N THR A 450 10.97 45.85 -0.68
CA THR A 450 11.78 46.85 0.06
C THR A 450 11.96 46.40 1.49
N SER A 451 13.17 46.53 2.01
CA SER A 451 13.46 46.19 3.40
C SER A 451 14.32 47.21 4.09
N GLN A 452 14.15 47.36 5.40
CA GLN A 452 15.01 48.17 6.27
C GLN A 452 15.63 47.25 7.32
N ASN A 453 16.93 47.40 7.56
CA ASN A 453 17.72 46.66 8.55
C ASN A 453 17.73 45.13 8.36
N ALA A 454 17.50 44.65 7.15
CA ALA A 454 17.40 43.18 6.88
C ALA A 454 18.78 42.47 6.88
N GLY A 455 19.87 43.21 6.71
CA GLY A 455 21.19 42.57 6.53
C GLY A 455 21.24 41.71 5.26
N ASN A 456 22.00 40.61 5.31
CA ASN A 456 21.99 39.63 4.24
C ASN A 456 20.64 38.89 4.25
N CYS A 457 20.06 38.68 3.07
CA CYS A 457 18.76 37.97 2.97
C CYS A 457 18.72 36.99 1.79
N THR A 458 17.82 36.02 1.88
CA THR A 458 17.46 35.15 0.77
C THR A 458 15.98 35.38 0.44
N VAL A 459 15.68 35.51 -0.85
CA VAL A 459 14.31 35.60 -1.34
C VAL A 459 13.99 34.31 -2.11
N ASP A 460 13.02 33.57 -1.63
CA ASP A 460 12.43 32.42 -2.30
C ASP A 460 11.00 32.74 -2.70
N ILE A 461 10.61 32.41 -3.93
CA ILE A 461 9.22 32.52 -4.37
C ILE A 461 8.79 31.20 -4.95
N GLN A 462 7.69 30.68 -4.45
CA GLN A 462 7.15 29.38 -4.84
C GLN A 462 5.65 29.44 -5.11
N THR A 463 5.15 28.48 -5.87
CA THR A 463 3.70 28.25 -6.03
C THR A 463 3.09 27.73 -4.72
N LEU A 464 1.77 27.71 -4.61
CA LEU A 464 1.10 27.08 -3.46
C LEU A 464 1.34 25.56 -3.38
N SER A 465 1.71 24.92 -4.50
CA SER A 465 2.11 23.52 -4.53
C SER A 465 3.56 23.26 -4.13
N GLY A 466 4.32 24.33 -3.79
CA GLY A 466 5.71 24.22 -3.34
C GLY A 466 6.76 24.24 -4.46
N GLU A 467 6.37 24.41 -5.74
CA GLU A 467 7.31 24.56 -6.83
C GLU A 467 8.10 25.88 -6.71
N LEU A 468 9.43 25.80 -6.68
CA LEU A 468 10.30 26.97 -6.56
C LEU A 468 10.39 27.69 -7.91
N ILE A 469 9.91 28.94 -7.94
CA ILE A 469 9.90 29.80 -9.14
C ILE A 469 11.12 30.74 -9.16
N PHE A 470 11.55 31.15 -7.98
CA PHE A 470 12.68 32.08 -7.85
C PHE A 470 13.42 31.83 -6.55
N ASN A 471 14.76 31.84 -6.61
CA ASN A 471 15.65 31.80 -5.44
C ASN A 471 16.86 32.72 -5.69
N LYS A 472 17.12 33.61 -4.76
CA LYS A 472 18.32 34.43 -4.83
C LYS A 472 18.73 34.98 -3.46
N LYS A 473 20.06 34.99 -3.20
CA LYS A 473 20.66 35.64 -2.06
C LYS A 473 21.06 37.08 -2.40
N TYR A 474 20.87 37.96 -1.45
CA TYR A 474 21.24 39.37 -1.51
C TYR A 474 22.08 39.71 -0.30
N ASP A 475 23.12 40.52 -0.52
CA ASP A 475 23.95 41.10 0.55
C ASP A 475 23.25 42.29 1.22
N SER A 476 23.81 42.82 2.29
CA SER A 476 23.23 43.89 3.06
C SER A 476 23.03 45.21 2.28
N GLU A 477 23.81 45.46 1.22
CA GLU A 477 23.65 46.66 0.38
C GLU A 477 22.48 46.47 -0.61
N ALA A 478 22.33 45.27 -1.18
CA ALA A 478 21.31 44.96 -2.17
C ALA A 478 19.97 44.60 -1.55
N SER A 479 19.91 44.25 -0.26
CA SER A 479 18.64 43.80 0.41
C SER A 479 17.64 44.94 0.59
N GLY A 480 18.04 46.19 0.58
CA GLY A 480 17.16 47.34 0.81
C GLY A 480 16.14 47.58 -0.30
N LYS A 481 16.44 47.21 -1.56
CA LYS A 481 15.50 47.30 -2.68
C LYS A 481 15.76 46.20 -3.69
N ILE A 482 14.85 45.29 -3.83
CA ILE A 482 14.90 44.12 -4.71
C ILE A 482 13.79 44.24 -5.76
N GLU A 483 14.14 44.04 -7.03
CA GLU A 483 13.22 44.02 -8.16
C GLU A 483 13.30 42.66 -8.85
N ILE A 484 12.14 42.02 -9.03
CA ILE A 484 12.03 40.69 -9.62
C ILE A 484 11.08 40.77 -10.81
N GLY A 485 11.57 40.43 -12.00
CA GLY A 485 10.75 40.37 -13.22
C GLY A 485 9.80 39.16 -13.16
N THR A 486 8.53 39.42 -13.26
CA THR A 486 7.46 38.40 -13.15
C THR A 486 6.65 38.22 -14.42
N SER A 487 7.01 38.93 -15.52
CA SER A 487 6.25 38.94 -16.78
C SER A 487 6.00 37.55 -17.39
N LYS A 488 6.92 36.61 -17.14
CA LYS A 488 6.82 35.22 -17.65
C LYS A 488 6.10 34.25 -16.70
N TRP A 489 5.67 34.71 -15.54
CA TRP A 489 5.04 33.85 -14.56
C TRP A 489 3.54 33.69 -14.87
N PRO A 490 2.96 32.49 -14.69
CA PRO A 490 1.52 32.29 -14.85
C PRO A 490 0.68 33.13 -13.87
N ALA A 491 -0.58 33.39 -14.24
CA ALA A 491 -1.55 33.91 -13.30
C ALA A 491 -1.82 32.89 -12.20
N ALA A 492 -1.44 33.19 -10.97
CA ALA A 492 -1.52 32.31 -9.82
C ALA A 492 -1.30 33.06 -8.52
N THR A 493 -1.46 32.35 -7.40
CA THR A 493 -1.00 32.80 -6.10
C THR A 493 0.39 32.22 -5.82
N TYR A 494 1.26 33.08 -5.32
CA TYR A 494 2.63 32.75 -4.95
C TYR A 494 2.90 33.05 -3.49
N LEU A 495 3.84 32.31 -2.90
CA LEU A 495 4.40 32.58 -1.57
C LEU A 495 5.79 33.17 -1.74
N VAL A 496 6.02 34.35 -1.18
CA VAL A 496 7.33 35.00 -1.09
C VAL A 496 7.85 34.75 0.32
N LYS A 497 8.95 34.04 0.41
CA LYS A 497 9.73 33.82 1.63
C LYS A 497 10.93 34.77 1.60
N PHE A 498 11.00 35.66 2.56
CA PHE A 498 12.11 36.58 2.77
C PHE A 498 12.83 36.15 4.06
N GLU A 499 13.99 35.57 3.94
CA GLU A 499 14.76 34.96 5.03
C GLU A 499 15.98 35.79 5.37
N THR A 500 16.17 36.07 6.65
CA THR A 500 17.32 36.82 7.20
C THR A 500 17.95 36.03 8.35
N GLU A 501 19.08 36.48 8.88
CA GLU A 501 19.69 35.91 10.09
C GLU A 501 18.77 36.00 11.34
N GLN A 502 17.84 36.96 11.36
CA GLN A 502 16.91 37.17 12.49
C GLN A 502 15.59 36.40 12.36
N GLY A 503 15.31 35.81 11.19
CA GLY A 503 14.09 35.03 10.94
C GLY A 503 13.57 35.15 9.51
N THR A 504 12.34 34.66 9.32
CA THR A 504 11.70 34.58 8.00
C THR A 504 10.38 35.34 8.00
N ILE A 505 10.19 36.16 6.96
CA ILE A 505 8.91 36.81 6.63
C ILE A 505 8.30 36.07 5.44
N LEU A 506 7.02 35.71 5.52
CA LEU A 506 6.27 35.11 4.42
C LEU A 506 5.14 36.02 3.99
N ARG A 507 4.96 36.18 2.68
CA ARG A 507 3.86 36.96 2.11
C ARG A 507 3.22 36.20 0.95
N LYS A 508 1.91 36.22 0.96
CA LYS A 508 1.09 35.75 -0.15
C LYS A 508 0.91 36.88 -1.15
N ILE A 509 1.25 36.64 -2.41
CA ILE A 509 1.06 37.58 -3.51
C ILE A 509 0.27 36.91 -4.62
N VAL A 510 -0.52 37.72 -5.32
CA VAL A 510 -1.37 37.26 -6.43
C VAL A 510 -0.82 37.84 -7.73
N LYS A 511 -0.78 37.06 -8.79
CA LYS A 511 -0.58 37.52 -10.16
C LYS A 511 -1.88 37.26 -10.94
N ASN A 512 -2.41 38.35 -11.55
CA ASN A 512 -3.56 38.30 -12.42
C ASN A 512 -3.19 37.91 -13.85
#